data_fe1345c74876003cecdd2893257117f1
#
_entry.id   fe1345c74876003cecdd2893257117f1
#
_cell.length_a   1.000
_cell.length_b   1.000
_cell.length_c   1.000
_cell.angle_alpha   90.00
_cell.angle_beta   90.00
_cell.angle_gamma   90.00
#
_symmetry.space_group_name_H-M   'P 1'
#
loop_
_entity.id
_entity.type
_entity.pdbx_description
1 polymer ?
#
loop_
_entity_poly.entity_id
_entity_poly.type
_entity_poly.pdbx_seq_one_letter_code
_entity_poly.pdbx_strand_id
1 'polypeptide(L)'
;VEGVDGEGEVADLARTFNKMADNIQSNDNSRGQFMGNIAHELRTPMTTIKGFIDGILDGTIPPDMQNHYLQLVSEETGRLARLIQNMLDLSKLESGEYQVNARMFNIWETLTGVALSAEQRINDGMIELEGLTMDEKVLVYADPDLIHQVAYNLLDNAIKFTPAGGTIKFKVEKLGPEVEVSIWNSGQGISPEALPHVFQRFYKEDKSRGLHARGAGLGLNICKVLVNLSGGQIRVESQQGEWCQFVFTLPTCPPNP
;
A
#
# COMPACT_ATOMS: atom_id res chain seq x y z
N VAL A 1 -23.33 -27.82 10.22
CA VAL A 1 -23.86 -29.13 10.64
C VAL A 1 -23.44 -29.30 12.08
N GLU A 2 -24.40 -29.19 13.02
CA GLU A 2 -24.18 -29.39 14.46
C GLU A 2 -24.02 -30.88 14.75
N GLY A 3 -23.02 -31.27 15.57
CA GLY A 3 -22.97 -32.60 16.23
C GLY A 3 -22.24 -33.68 15.46
N VAL A 4 -21.09 -33.43 14.85
CA VAL A 4 -20.23 -34.46 14.31
C VAL A 4 -18.96 -34.61 15.16
N ASP A 5 -19.13 -35.14 16.37
CA ASP A 5 -18.07 -35.68 17.20
C ASP A 5 -17.95 -37.19 16.87
N GLY A 6 -17.14 -37.51 15.86
CA GLY A 6 -16.88 -38.90 15.45
C GLY A 6 -15.56 -39.01 14.69
N GLU A 7 -14.86 -40.15 14.86
CA GLU A 7 -13.76 -40.54 14.00
C GLU A 7 -14.32 -41.34 12.81
N GLY A 8 -14.06 -40.88 11.58
CA GLY A 8 -14.46 -41.57 10.35
C GLY A 8 -14.59 -40.61 9.15
N GLU A 9 -14.65 -41.20 7.94
CA GLU A 9 -14.72 -40.43 6.66
C GLU A 9 -15.88 -39.46 6.60
N VAL A 10 -17.01 -39.74 7.24
CA VAL A 10 -18.18 -38.84 7.29
C VAL A 10 -17.93 -37.64 8.19
N ALA A 11 -17.18 -37.82 9.28
CA ALA A 11 -16.79 -36.72 10.16
C ALA A 11 -15.76 -35.80 9.49
N ASP A 12 -14.85 -36.36 8.70
CA ASP A 12 -13.89 -35.57 7.91
C ASP A 12 -14.57 -34.79 6.78
N LEU A 13 -15.55 -35.39 6.13
CA LEU A 13 -16.36 -34.73 5.12
C LEU A 13 -17.18 -33.59 5.72
N ALA A 14 -17.79 -33.78 6.88
CA ALA A 14 -18.55 -32.74 7.57
C ALA A 14 -17.65 -31.60 8.05
N ARG A 15 -16.44 -31.86 8.56
CA ARG A 15 -15.44 -30.87 8.92
C ARG A 15 -14.97 -30.07 7.70
N THR A 16 -14.76 -30.74 6.58
CA THR A 16 -14.39 -30.08 5.31
C THR A 16 -15.51 -29.20 4.79
N PHE A 17 -16.77 -29.68 4.86
CA PHE A 17 -17.94 -28.89 4.47
C PHE A 17 -18.15 -27.67 5.37
N ASN A 18 -18.01 -27.81 6.70
CA ASN A 18 -18.09 -26.68 7.62
C ASN A 18 -16.97 -25.66 7.34
N LYS A 19 -15.73 -26.09 7.11
CA LYS A 19 -14.65 -25.19 6.69
C LYS A 19 -14.96 -24.47 5.38
N MET A 20 -15.55 -25.15 4.39
CA MET A 20 -15.99 -24.50 3.15
C MET A 20 -17.10 -23.47 3.42
N ALA A 21 -18.08 -23.81 4.23
CA ALA A 21 -19.17 -22.89 4.60
C ALA A 21 -18.66 -21.65 5.35
N ASP A 22 -17.75 -21.85 6.31
CA ASP A 22 -17.10 -20.76 7.06
C ASP A 22 -16.25 -19.87 6.13
N ASN A 23 -15.54 -20.46 5.18
CA ASN A 23 -14.78 -19.73 4.17
C ASN A 23 -15.67 -18.91 3.22
N ILE A 24 -16.81 -19.44 2.80
CA ILE A 24 -17.80 -18.73 1.97
C ILE A 24 -18.39 -17.57 2.77
N GLN A 25 -18.79 -17.82 4.01
CA GLN A 25 -19.39 -16.80 4.87
C GLN A 25 -18.41 -15.69 5.27
N SER A 26 -17.16 -16.04 5.53
CA SER A 26 -16.09 -15.06 5.79
C SER A 26 -15.76 -14.24 4.54
N ASN A 27 -15.83 -14.84 3.36
CA ASN A 27 -15.61 -14.16 2.08
C ASN A 27 -16.74 -13.16 1.76
N ASP A 28 -18.00 -13.53 2.02
CA ASP A 28 -19.16 -12.65 1.83
C ASP A 28 -19.15 -11.48 2.84
N ASN A 29 -18.81 -11.73 4.10
CA ASN A 29 -18.65 -10.68 5.11
C ASN A 29 -17.50 -9.74 4.76
N SER A 30 -16.39 -10.28 4.27
CA SER A 30 -15.24 -9.50 3.83
C SER A 30 -15.59 -8.62 2.62
N ARG A 31 -16.38 -9.12 1.68
CA ARG A 31 -16.89 -8.36 0.53
C ARG A 31 -17.84 -7.24 0.96
N GLY A 32 -18.73 -7.52 1.89
CA GLY A 32 -19.65 -6.50 2.43
C GLY A 32 -18.91 -5.38 3.15
N GLN A 33 -17.95 -5.72 4.00
CA GLN A 33 -17.07 -4.75 4.66
C GLN A 33 -16.23 -3.96 3.65
N PHE A 34 -15.70 -4.62 2.63
CA PHE A 34 -14.94 -3.98 1.55
C PHE A 34 -15.78 -2.91 0.84
N MET A 35 -17.01 -3.24 0.41
CA MET A 35 -17.93 -2.29 -0.24
C MET A 35 -18.34 -1.15 0.70
N GLY A 36 -18.58 -1.43 1.98
CA GLY A 36 -18.88 -0.41 2.98
C GLY A 36 -17.73 0.57 3.20
N ASN A 37 -16.49 0.05 3.29
CA ASN A 37 -15.30 0.87 3.42
C ASN A 37 -15.06 1.73 2.17
N ILE A 38 -15.26 1.17 0.96
CA ILE A 38 -15.20 1.91 -0.30
C ILE A 38 -16.16 3.10 -0.26
N ALA A 39 -17.43 2.83 0.02
CA ALA A 39 -18.45 3.88 0.04
C ALA A 39 -18.09 5.00 1.03
N HIS A 40 -17.52 4.65 2.18
CA HIS A 40 -17.08 5.63 3.18
C HIS A 40 -15.86 6.44 2.70
N GLU A 41 -14.82 5.78 2.17
CA GLU A 41 -13.60 6.44 1.68
C GLU A 41 -13.84 7.31 0.42
N LEU A 42 -14.87 7.02 -0.38
CA LEU A 42 -15.32 7.86 -1.48
C LEU A 42 -16.18 9.05 -1.01
N ARG A 43 -17.08 8.82 -0.04
CA ARG A 43 -18.00 9.86 0.43
C ARG A 43 -17.29 11.06 1.04
N THR A 44 -16.25 10.81 1.83
CA THR A 44 -15.52 11.86 2.54
C THR A 44 -14.92 12.92 1.60
N PRO A 45 -14.07 12.58 0.61
CA PRO A 45 -13.53 13.56 -0.33
C PRO A 45 -14.61 14.22 -1.18
N MET A 46 -15.64 13.48 -1.61
CA MET A 46 -16.77 14.05 -2.37
C MET A 46 -17.51 15.11 -1.58
N THR A 47 -17.77 14.88 -0.28
CA THR A 47 -18.43 15.85 0.59
C THR A 47 -17.55 17.09 0.78
N THR A 48 -16.24 16.92 0.95
CA THR A 48 -15.29 18.02 1.09
C THR A 48 -15.23 18.87 -0.18
N ILE A 49 -15.06 18.22 -1.35
CA ILE A 49 -15.06 18.88 -2.66
C ILE A 49 -16.35 19.70 -2.85
N LYS A 50 -17.50 19.04 -2.62
CA LYS A 50 -18.81 19.70 -2.76
C LYS A 50 -18.94 20.89 -1.82
N GLY A 51 -18.56 20.74 -0.54
CA GLY A 51 -18.65 21.83 0.45
C GLY A 51 -17.79 23.05 0.06
N PHE A 52 -16.58 22.85 -0.44
CA PHE A 52 -15.74 23.96 -0.90
C PHE A 52 -16.31 24.64 -2.15
N ILE A 53 -16.79 23.87 -3.11
CA ILE A 53 -17.43 24.44 -4.31
C ILE A 53 -18.70 25.20 -3.95
N ASP A 54 -19.57 24.64 -3.12
CA ASP A 54 -20.80 25.31 -2.67
C ASP A 54 -20.47 26.61 -1.93
N GLY A 55 -19.46 26.60 -1.02
CA GLY A 55 -19.03 27.79 -0.28
C GLY A 55 -18.38 28.89 -1.16
N ILE A 56 -17.80 28.52 -2.30
CA ILE A 56 -17.33 29.49 -3.31
C ILE A 56 -18.53 30.10 -4.05
N LEU A 57 -19.50 29.26 -4.44
CA LEU A 57 -20.65 29.67 -5.25
C LEU A 57 -21.64 30.54 -4.47
N ASP A 58 -21.85 30.28 -3.18
CA ASP A 58 -22.77 31.04 -2.33
C ASP A 58 -22.11 32.26 -1.67
N GLY A 59 -20.80 32.48 -1.89
CA GLY A 59 -20.05 33.59 -1.36
C GLY A 59 -19.63 33.47 0.10
N THR A 60 -19.83 32.32 0.74
CA THR A 60 -19.34 32.04 2.10
C THR A 60 -17.82 32.07 2.15
N ILE A 61 -17.16 31.60 1.06
CA ILE A 61 -15.70 31.70 0.89
C ILE A 61 -15.38 33.00 0.16
N PRO A 62 -14.65 33.96 0.82
CA PRO A 62 -14.33 35.25 0.24
C PRO A 62 -13.40 35.10 -0.99
N PRO A 63 -13.44 36.07 -1.96
CA PRO A 63 -12.69 35.99 -3.21
C PRO A 63 -11.18 35.81 -3.05
N ASP A 64 -10.59 36.38 -2.03
CA ASP A 64 -9.16 36.30 -1.72
C ASP A 64 -8.74 34.89 -1.23
N MET A 65 -9.68 34.09 -0.72
CA MET A 65 -9.43 32.72 -0.28
C MET A 65 -9.79 31.66 -1.33
N GLN A 66 -10.52 32.01 -2.39
CA GLN A 66 -11.03 31.05 -3.38
C GLN A 66 -9.93 30.19 -4.01
N ASN A 67 -8.79 30.79 -4.38
CA ASN A 67 -7.68 30.05 -4.97
C ASN A 67 -7.13 28.99 -4.03
N HIS A 68 -7.05 29.26 -2.74
CA HIS A 68 -6.63 28.27 -1.74
C HIS A 68 -7.61 27.08 -1.68
N TYR A 69 -8.91 27.34 -1.62
CA TYR A 69 -9.92 26.28 -1.59
C TYR A 69 -10.01 25.50 -2.91
N LEU A 70 -9.78 26.15 -4.06
CA LEU A 70 -9.69 25.44 -5.34
C LEU A 70 -8.46 24.52 -5.41
N GLN A 71 -7.33 24.89 -4.78
CA GLN A 71 -6.19 23.98 -4.64
C GLN A 71 -6.55 22.75 -3.80
N LEU A 72 -7.25 22.93 -2.67
CA LEU A 72 -7.73 21.82 -1.85
C LEU A 72 -8.70 20.90 -2.61
N VAL A 73 -9.60 21.47 -3.43
CA VAL A 73 -10.49 20.71 -4.32
C VAL A 73 -9.68 19.88 -5.32
N SER A 74 -8.66 20.47 -5.93
CA SER A 74 -7.77 19.78 -6.87
C SER A 74 -7.03 18.62 -6.20
N GLU A 75 -6.49 18.83 -5.00
CA GLU A 75 -5.81 17.78 -4.21
C GLU A 75 -6.76 16.63 -3.87
N GLU A 76 -7.97 16.92 -3.39
CA GLU A 76 -8.97 15.90 -3.04
C GLU A 76 -9.48 15.14 -4.28
N THR A 77 -9.61 15.82 -5.43
CA THR A 77 -9.95 15.18 -6.70
C THR A 77 -8.85 14.21 -7.15
N GLY A 78 -7.58 14.62 -7.06
CA GLY A 78 -6.43 13.75 -7.34
C GLY A 78 -6.35 12.55 -6.38
N ARG A 79 -6.69 12.74 -5.11
CA ARG A 79 -6.79 11.66 -4.12
C ARG A 79 -7.90 10.67 -4.48
N LEU A 80 -9.07 11.17 -4.88
CA LEU A 80 -10.20 10.34 -5.29
C LEU A 80 -9.85 9.49 -6.52
N ALA A 81 -9.19 10.10 -7.52
CA ALA A 81 -8.74 9.39 -8.71
C ALA A 81 -7.77 8.25 -8.37
N ARG A 82 -6.78 8.49 -7.50
CA ARG A 82 -5.86 7.43 -7.01
C ARG A 82 -6.59 6.32 -6.26
N LEU A 83 -7.58 6.66 -5.43
CA LEU A 83 -8.38 5.66 -4.71
C LEU A 83 -9.13 4.74 -5.69
N ILE A 84 -9.79 5.32 -6.69
CA ILE A 84 -10.51 4.57 -7.73
C ILE A 84 -9.53 3.66 -8.50
N GLN A 85 -8.37 4.19 -8.92
CA GLN A 85 -7.37 3.41 -9.63
C GLN A 85 -6.89 2.22 -8.78
N ASN A 86 -6.56 2.44 -7.53
CA ASN A 86 -6.16 1.38 -6.61
C ASN A 86 -7.22 0.28 -6.44
N MET A 87 -8.50 0.65 -6.46
CA MET A 87 -9.61 -0.32 -6.41
C MET A 87 -9.73 -1.13 -7.68
N LEU A 88 -9.59 -0.49 -8.85
CA LEU A 88 -9.62 -1.16 -10.15
C LEU A 88 -8.45 -2.12 -10.29
N ASP A 89 -7.24 -1.70 -9.89
CA ASP A 89 -6.05 -2.54 -9.93
C ASP A 89 -6.22 -3.76 -9.00
N LEU A 90 -6.68 -3.54 -7.77
CA LEU A 90 -6.95 -4.64 -6.84
C LEU A 90 -8.01 -5.61 -7.38
N SER A 91 -9.08 -5.11 -7.99
CA SER A 91 -10.12 -5.94 -8.59
C SER A 91 -9.58 -6.81 -9.73
N LYS A 92 -8.76 -6.25 -10.63
CA LYS A 92 -8.11 -7.00 -11.72
C LYS A 92 -7.12 -8.05 -11.22
N LEU A 93 -6.38 -7.72 -10.14
CA LEU A 93 -5.42 -8.62 -9.52
C LEU A 93 -6.12 -9.81 -8.86
N GLU A 94 -7.29 -9.58 -8.23
CA GLU A 94 -8.07 -10.62 -7.57
C GLU A 94 -8.86 -11.52 -8.53
N SER A 95 -9.32 -10.96 -9.65
CA SER A 95 -9.98 -11.75 -10.69
C SER A 95 -9.02 -12.66 -11.47
N GLY A 96 -7.70 -12.49 -11.30
CA GLY A 96 -6.70 -13.22 -12.08
C GLY A 96 -6.59 -12.74 -13.52
N GLU A 97 -7.24 -11.62 -13.87
CA GLU A 97 -7.21 -11.04 -15.23
C GLU A 97 -5.90 -10.30 -15.51
N TYR A 98 -5.09 -10.06 -14.50
CA TYR A 98 -3.83 -9.36 -14.68
C TYR A 98 -2.77 -10.28 -15.30
N GLN A 99 -2.30 -9.92 -16.50
CA GLN A 99 -1.21 -10.63 -17.16
C GLN A 99 0.13 -10.06 -16.68
N VAL A 100 0.83 -10.82 -15.85
CA VAL A 100 2.16 -10.45 -15.36
C VAL A 100 3.18 -10.51 -16.50
N ASN A 101 3.84 -9.40 -16.80
CA ASN A 101 4.90 -9.30 -17.80
C ASN A 101 6.29 -9.37 -17.13
N ALA A 102 6.60 -10.53 -16.52
CA ALA A 102 7.84 -10.71 -15.80
C ALA A 102 9.05 -10.77 -16.73
N ARG A 103 10.11 -10.03 -16.41
CA ARG A 103 11.39 -9.98 -17.13
C ARG A 103 12.53 -9.64 -16.19
N MET A 104 13.75 -9.86 -16.67
CA MET A 104 14.96 -9.42 -15.93
C MET A 104 15.12 -7.91 -16.06
N PHE A 105 15.30 -7.23 -14.94
CA PHE A 105 15.62 -5.80 -14.90
C PHE A 105 16.49 -5.45 -13.68
N ASN A 106 17.08 -4.26 -13.70
CA ASN A 106 17.90 -3.78 -12.60
C ASN A 106 16.99 -3.08 -11.56
N ILE A 107 16.94 -3.60 -10.34
CA ILE A 107 16.08 -3.04 -9.28
C ILE A 107 16.50 -1.62 -8.89
N TRP A 108 17.77 -1.27 -8.96
CA TRP A 108 18.24 0.07 -8.65
C TRP A 108 17.71 1.15 -9.60
N GLU A 109 17.51 0.80 -10.90
CA GLU A 109 16.88 1.72 -11.86
C GLU A 109 15.44 2.07 -11.44
N THR A 110 14.70 1.09 -10.96
CA THR A 110 13.32 1.29 -10.47
C THR A 110 13.31 2.15 -9.20
N LEU A 111 14.14 1.82 -8.21
CA LEU A 111 14.20 2.56 -6.95
C LEU A 111 14.63 4.02 -7.15
N THR A 112 15.65 4.24 -7.99
CA THR A 112 16.13 5.59 -8.33
C THR A 112 15.06 6.38 -9.11
N GLY A 113 14.38 5.75 -10.08
CA GLY A 113 13.29 6.39 -10.82
C GLY A 113 12.13 6.83 -9.91
N VAL A 114 11.76 5.99 -8.95
CA VAL A 114 10.73 6.32 -7.95
C VAL A 114 11.19 7.46 -7.04
N ALA A 115 12.43 7.44 -6.55
CA ALA A 115 12.99 8.50 -5.73
C ALA A 115 13.01 9.85 -6.45
N LEU A 116 13.44 9.87 -7.72
CA LEU A 116 13.43 11.08 -8.58
C LEU A 116 12.01 11.62 -8.79
N SER A 117 11.03 10.76 -8.98
CA SER A 117 9.63 11.19 -9.12
C SER A 117 9.06 11.87 -7.86
N ALA A 118 9.66 11.62 -6.71
CA ALA A 118 9.29 12.18 -5.42
C ALA A 118 10.22 13.30 -4.92
N GLU A 119 11.21 13.72 -5.73
CA GLU A 119 12.28 14.66 -5.35
C GLU A 119 11.76 15.95 -4.70
N GLN A 120 10.75 16.58 -5.30
CA GLN A 120 10.17 17.80 -4.76
C GLN A 120 9.61 17.59 -3.35
N ARG A 121 8.87 16.51 -3.12
CA ARG A 121 8.26 16.19 -1.81
C ARG A 121 9.32 15.90 -0.75
N ILE A 122 10.40 15.24 -1.15
CA ILE A 122 11.55 14.92 -0.31
C ILE A 122 12.26 16.21 0.11
N ASN A 123 12.49 17.12 -0.85
CA ASN A 123 13.11 18.42 -0.60
C ASN A 123 12.22 19.31 0.27
N ASP A 124 10.91 19.40 -0.02
CA ASP A 124 9.94 20.16 0.77
C ASP A 124 9.86 19.64 2.23
N GLY A 125 10.00 18.33 2.42
CA GLY A 125 10.08 17.68 3.73
C GLY A 125 11.45 17.78 4.41
N MET A 126 12.47 18.34 3.75
CA MET A 126 13.88 18.34 4.21
C MET A 126 14.37 16.92 4.58
N ILE A 127 13.91 15.90 3.85
CA ILE A 127 14.21 14.50 4.14
C ILE A 127 15.55 14.13 3.52
N GLU A 128 16.42 13.49 4.30
CA GLU A 128 17.68 12.95 3.81
C GLU A 128 17.47 11.56 3.21
N LEU A 129 17.98 11.36 1.97
CA LEU A 129 17.96 10.05 1.32
C LEU A 129 19.34 9.40 1.41
N GLU A 130 19.38 8.15 1.88
CA GLU A 130 20.58 7.35 1.96
C GLU A 130 20.45 6.02 1.19
N GLY A 131 21.56 5.47 0.74
CA GLY A 131 21.67 4.11 0.22
C GLY A 131 21.22 3.92 -1.22
N LEU A 132 20.77 4.96 -1.94
CA LEU A 132 20.56 4.87 -3.39
C LEU A 132 21.90 4.81 -4.11
N THR A 133 22.04 3.86 -5.04
CA THR A 133 23.21 3.74 -5.90
C THR A 133 22.81 3.52 -7.35
N MET A 134 23.55 4.15 -8.28
CA MET A 134 23.42 3.93 -9.73
C MET A 134 24.55 3.06 -10.28
N ASP A 135 25.58 2.83 -9.49
CA ASP A 135 26.80 2.13 -9.92
C ASP A 135 26.67 0.60 -9.80
N GLU A 136 25.69 0.13 -9.03
CA GLU A 136 25.45 -1.29 -8.84
C GLU A 136 24.36 -1.83 -9.77
N LYS A 137 24.62 -3.02 -10.32
CA LYS A 137 23.63 -3.76 -11.11
C LYS A 137 23.16 -4.99 -10.35
N VAL A 138 21.91 -4.93 -9.87
CA VAL A 138 21.25 -6.04 -9.22
C VAL A 138 20.02 -6.44 -10.04
N LEU A 139 20.11 -7.59 -10.72
CA LEU A 139 19.06 -8.10 -11.58
C LEU A 139 18.07 -8.92 -10.77
N VAL A 140 16.78 -8.66 -11.01
CA VAL A 140 15.64 -9.39 -10.46
C VAL A 140 14.71 -9.83 -11.59
N TYR A 141 13.95 -10.90 -11.36
CA TYR A 141 12.95 -11.41 -12.31
C TYR A 141 11.54 -11.10 -11.78
N ALA A 142 10.91 -10.07 -12.31
CA ALA A 142 9.55 -9.66 -11.97
C ALA A 142 8.98 -8.77 -13.09
N ASP A 143 7.76 -8.33 -12.93
CA ASP A 143 7.15 -7.29 -13.76
C ASP A 143 7.61 -5.91 -13.24
N PRO A 144 8.39 -5.13 -14.03
CA PRO A 144 8.94 -3.85 -13.57
C PRO A 144 7.86 -2.83 -13.18
N ASP A 145 6.68 -2.85 -13.84
CA ASP A 145 5.61 -1.90 -13.57
C ASP A 145 4.96 -2.19 -12.20
N LEU A 146 4.80 -3.48 -11.87
CA LEU A 146 4.31 -3.89 -10.55
C LEU A 146 5.30 -3.50 -9.44
N ILE A 147 6.59 -3.71 -9.67
CA ILE A 147 7.61 -3.38 -8.68
C ILE A 147 7.81 -1.87 -8.54
N HIS A 148 7.66 -1.12 -9.64
CA HIS A 148 7.61 0.34 -9.57
C HIS A 148 6.46 0.81 -8.67
N GLN A 149 5.26 0.22 -8.80
CA GLN A 149 4.12 0.55 -7.94
C GLN A 149 4.35 0.18 -6.47
N VAL A 150 4.99 -0.96 -6.19
CA VAL A 150 5.41 -1.34 -4.83
C VAL A 150 6.36 -0.30 -4.25
N ALA A 151 7.45 0.00 -4.96
CA ALA A 151 8.46 0.96 -4.52
C ALA A 151 7.86 2.36 -4.28
N TYR A 152 6.98 2.81 -5.20
CA TYR A 152 6.27 4.09 -5.08
C TYR A 152 5.39 4.13 -3.81
N ASN A 153 4.58 3.09 -3.57
CA ASN A 153 3.70 3.05 -2.40
C ASN A 153 4.48 3.01 -1.08
N LEU A 154 5.59 2.27 -1.05
CA LEU A 154 6.45 2.19 0.13
C LEU A 154 7.19 3.52 0.38
N LEU A 155 7.72 4.16 -0.68
CA LEU A 155 8.36 5.47 -0.57
C LEU A 155 7.34 6.56 -0.20
N ASP A 156 6.12 6.54 -0.76
CA ASP A 156 5.05 7.47 -0.40
C ASP A 156 4.71 7.38 1.09
N ASN A 157 4.63 6.17 1.62
CA ASN A 157 4.46 5.94 3.06
C ASN A 157 5.66 6.47 3.86
N ALA A 158 6.89 6.17 3.43
CA ALA A 158 8.09 6.64 4.11
C ALA A 158 8.12 8.18 4.19
N ILE A 159 7.89 8.88 3.06
CA ILE A 159 7.84 10.36 3.03
C ILE A 159 6.75 10.90 3.96
N LYS A 160 5.58 10.27 3.96
CA LYS A 160 4.43 10.72 4.77
C LYS A 160 4.68 10.63 6.27
N PHE A 161 5.42 9.62 6.72
CA PHE A 161 5.64 9.35 8.14
C PHE A 161 7.03 9.73 8.64
N THR A 162 7.89 10.25 7.77
CA THR A 162 9.18 10.83 8.16
C THR A 162 8.97 12.28 8.60
N PRO A 163 9.45 12.68 9.79
CA PRO A 163 9.41 14.08 10.22
C PRO A 163 10.36 14.94 9.36
N ALA A 164 10.13 16.25 9.34
CA ALA A 164 11.05 17.18 8.69
C ALA A 164 12.47 17.04 9.28
N GLY A 165 13.47 16.94 8.39
CA GLY A 165 14.86 16.66 8.75
C GLY A 165 15.14 15.21 9.09
N GLY A 166 14.18 14.30 8.87
CA GLY A 166 14.37 12.86 9.06
C GLY A 166 15.04 12.19 7.86
N THR A 167 15.24 10.89 7.95
CA THR A 167 16.02 10.09 6.99
C THR A 167 15.18 8.95 6.41
N ILE A 168 15.32 8.72 5.10
CA ILE A 168 14.83 7.51 4.41
C ILE A 168 16.05 6.79 3.84
N LYS A 169 16.13 5.45 4.07
CA LYS A 169 17.24 4.61 3.61
C LYS A 169 16.76 3.50 2.70
N PHE A 170 17.44 3.33 1.59
CA PHE A 170 17.27 2.20 0.68
C PHE A 170 18.40 1.21 0.85
N LYS A 171 18.06 -0.08 0.86
CA LYS A 171 19.06 -1.15 0.89
C LYS A 171 18.60 -2.28 -0.02
N VAL A 172 19.54 -2.83 -0.79
CA VAL A 172 19.32 -3.99 -1.65
C VAL A 172 20.41 -5.02 -1.35
N GLU A 173 20.02 -6.23 -1.01
CA GLU A 173 20.91 -7.33 -0.67
C GLU A 173 20.57 -8.59 -1.47
N LYS A 174 21.59 -9.26 -1.99
CA LYS A 174 21.42 -10.58 -2.65
C LYS A 174 21.50 -11.68 -1.60
N LEU A 175 20.40 -12.43 -1.47
CA LEU A 175 20.26 -13.55 -0.54
C LEU A 175 20.04 -14.86 -1.32
N GLY A 176 21.11 -15.37 -1.94
CA GLY A 176 21.05 -16.60 -2.74
C GLY A 176 20.16 -16.43 -3.98
N PRO A 177 19.02 -17.15 -4.09
CA PRO A 177 18.12 -17.09 -5.26
C PRO A 177 17.19 -15.87 -5.24
N GLU A 178 17.22 -15.06 -4.19
CA GLU A 178 16.37 -13.89 -4.00
C GLU A 178 17.20 -12.62 -3.80
N VAL A 179 16.58 -11.49 -4.09
CA VAL A 179 17.06 -10.16 -3.72
C VAL A 179 16.10 -9.58 -2.70
N GLU A 180 16.63 -9.13 -1.59
CA GLU A 180 15.88 -8.40 -0.58
C GLU A 180 16.05 -6.90 -0.80
N VAL A 181 14.92 -6.19 -0.82
CA VAL A 181 14.84 -4.73 -0.92
C VAL A 181 14.20 -4.19 0.34
N SER A 182 14.85 -3.25 0.99
CA SER A 182 14.30 -2.56 2.14
C SER A 182 14.22 -1.05 1.95
N ILE A 183 13.12 -0.48 2.45
CA ILE A 183 12.91 0.96 2.58
C ILE A 183 12.65 1.24 4.05
N TRP A 184 13.61 1.91 4.68
CA TRP A 184 13.58 2.29 6.08
C TRP A 184 13.32 3.79 6.19
N ASN A 185 12.57 4.21 7.20
CA ASN A 185 12.40 5.62 7.53
C ASN A 185 12.44 5.88 9.03
N SER A 186 13.05 6.98 9.43
CA SER A 186 12.91 7.53 10.76
C SER A 186 11.50 8.08 10.97
N GLY A 187 11.00 8.09 12.21
CA GLY A 187 9.70 8.68 12.53
C GLY A 187 8.97 7.97 13.67
N GLN A 188 7.64 8.13 13.69
CA GLN A 188 6.82 7.59 14.78
C GLN A 188 6.79 6.05 14.88
N GLY A 189 7.29 5.35 13.87
CA GLY A 189 7.18 3.89 13.83
C GLY A 189 5.73 3.39 13.80
N ILE A 190 5.57 2.09 14.06
CA ILE A 190 4.28 1.40 14.11
C ILE A 190 4.20 0.68 15.45
N SER A 191 3.04 0.73 16.11
CA SER A 191 2.85 0.04 17.39
C SER A 191 2.87 -1.49 17.22
N PRO A 192 3.29 -2.25 18.24
CA PRO A 192 3.29 -3.72 18.18
C PRO A 192 1.91 -4.30 17.87
N GLU A 193 0.84 -3.66 18.34
CA GLU A 193 -0.54 -4.07 18.11
C GLU A 193 -0.96 -3.87 16.65
N ALA A 194 -0.42 -2.84 15.97
CA ALA A 194 -0.73 -2.51 14.60
C ALA A 194 0.03 -3.37 13.58
N LEU A 195 1.26 -3.81 13.90
CA LEU A 195 2.14 -4.56 13.00
C LEU A 195 1.46 -5.74 12.29
N PRO A 196 0.68 -6.62 12.95
CA PRO A 196 0.00 -7.74 12.28
C PRO A 196 -1.07 -7.30 11.27
N HIS A 197 -1.52 -6.07 11.33
CA HIS A 197 -2.67 -5.56 10.59
C HIS A 197 -2.32 -4.61 9.45
N VAL A 198 -1.09 -4.10 9.36
CA VAL A 198 -0.71 -3.03 8.40
C VAL A 198 -0.93 -3.41 6.93
N PHE A 199 -0.90 -4.70 6.58
CA PHE A 199 -1.17 -5.19 5.24
C PHE A 199 -2.66 -5.52 5.00
N GLN A 200 -3.54 -5.33 5.99
CA GLN A 200 -4.97 -5.52 5.80
C GLN A 200 -5.56 -4.34 5.02
N ARG A 201 -6.62 -4.63 4.25
CA ARG A 201 -7.33 -3.62 3.46
C ARG A 201 -7.98 -2.58 4.38
N PHE A 202 -7.85 -1.30 4.03
CA PHE A 202 -8.41 -0.15 4.77
C PHE A 202 -7.92 0.00 6.20
N TYR A 203 -6.87 -0.76 6.59
CA TYR A 203 -6.29 -0.60 7.91
C TYR A 203 -5.54 0.73 8.03
N LYS A 204 -5.79 1.43 9.12
CA LYS A 204 -5.12 2.67 9.54
C LYS A 204 -4.93 2.61 11.04
N GLU A 205 -3.73 2.87 11.53
CA GLU A 205 -3.43 2.84 12.97
C GLU A 205 -4.18 3.95 13.73
N ASP A 206 -4.35 5.12 13.12
CA ASP A 206 -5.04 6.26 13.73
C ASP A 206 -6.36 6.57 13.00
N LYS A 207 -7.48 6.19 13.62
CA LYS A 207 -8.83 6.57 13.17
C LYS A 207 -9.22 8.00 13.58
N SER A 208 -8.46 8.66 14.50
CA SER A 208 -8.95 9.82 15.25
C SER A 208 -8.20 11.13 15.03
N ARG A 209 -7.08 11.17 14.33
CA ARG A 209 -6.27 12.38 14.22
C ARG A 209 -6.08 12.85 12.78
N GLY A 210 -6.98 13.73 12.34
CA GLY A 210 -6.79 14.87 11.45
C GLY A 210 -5.97 14.65 10.18
N LEU A 211 -5.43 15.69 9.68
CA LEU A 211 -4.70 15.94 8.44
C LEU A 211 -3.66 14.90 7.97
N HIS A 212 -3.14 14.03 8.84
CA HIS A 212 -2.19 12.97 8.49
C HIS A 212 -2.85 11.62 8.12
N ALA A 213 -4.16 11.47 8.28
CA ALA A 213 -4.92 10.30 7.82
C ALA A 213 -5.11 10.24 6.29
N ARG A 214 -4.27 10.91 5.52
CA ARG A 214 -4.33 11.04 4.05
C ARG A 214 -3.92 9.74 3.34
N GLY A 215 -4.74 8.71 3.41
CA GLY A 215 -4.56 7.47 2.67
C GLY A 215 -5.78 6.58 2.82
N ALA A 216 -6.11 5.78 1.80
CA ALA A 216 -7.25 4.86 1.83
C ALA A 216 -6.98 3.58 2.63
N GLY A 217 -5.74 3.35 3.09
CA GLY A 217 -5.35 2.08 3.72
C GLY A 217 -5.29 0.90 2.74
N LEU A 218 -5.15 1.19 1.44
CA LEU A 218 -5.04 0.16 0.39
C LEU A 218 -3.60 -0.05 -0.10
N GLY A 219 -2.73 0.95 0.01
CA GLY A 219 -1.39 0.92 -0.59
C GLY A 219 -0.54 -0.26 -0.13
N LEU A 220 -0.47 -0.53 1.18
CA LEU A 220 0.30 -1.66 1.72
C LEU A 220 -0.32 -3.02 1.37
N ASN A 221 -1.65 -3.11 1.33
CA ASN A 221 -2.31 -4.33 0.85
C ASN A 221 -1.98 -4.61 -0.62
N ILE A 222 -2.01 -3.57 -1.47
CA ILE A 222 -1.59 -3.67 -2.87
C ILE A 222 -0.13 -4.11 -2.96
N CYS A 223 0.79 -3.53 -2.18
CA CYS A 223 2.19 -3.98 -2.14
C CYS A 223 2.29 -5.48 -1.87
N LYS A 224 1.55 -5.98 -0.87
CA LYS A 224 1.54 -7.42 -0.53
C LYS A 224 1.07 -8.28 -1.70
N VAL A 225 -0.01 -7.90 -2.36
CA VAL A 225 -0.54 -8.63 -3.52
C VAL A 225 0.47 -8.64 -4.67
N LEU A 226 1.05 -7.48 -5.02
CA LEU A 226 1.99 -7.33 -6.13
C LEU A 226 3.30 -8.08 -5.90
N VAL A 227 3.85 -8.03 -4.68
CA VAL A 227 5.06 -8.78 -4.31
C VAL A 227 4.79 -10.28 -4.38
N ASN A 228 3.65 -10.76 -3.86
CA ASN A 228 3.28 -12.18 -3.94
C ASN A 228 3.12 -12.66 -5.39
N LEU A 229 2.48 -11.85 -6.26
CA LEU A 229 2.38 -12.14 -7.69
C LEU A 229 3.74 -12.20 -8.40
N SER A 230 4.71 -11.45 -7.88
CA SER A 230 6.09 -11.46 -8.38
C SER A 230 6.93 -12.61 -7.79
N GLY A 231 6.31 -13.53 -7.03
CA GLY A 231 6.99 -14.68 -6.41
C GLY A 231 7.82 -14.34 -5.17
N GLY A 232 7.66 -13.13 -4.61
CA GLY A 232 8.35 -12.68 -3.41
C GLY A 232 7.46 -12.65 -2.16
N GLN A 233 8.01 -12.13 -1.09
CA GLN A 233 7.33 -11.90 0.19
C GLN A 233 7.59 -10.47 0.67
N ILE A 234 6.64 -9.89 1.43
CA ILE A 234 6.79 -8.59 2.07
C ILE A 234 6.57 -8.69 3.56
N ARG A 235 7.41 -8.01 4.33
CA ARG A 235 7.30 -7.89 5.78
C ARG A 235 7.56 -6.46 6.23
N VAL A 236 7.23 -6.19 7.49
CA VAL A 236 7.47 -4.92 8.16
C VAL A 236 8.16 -5.16 9.48
N GLU A 237 9.11 -4.30 9.79
CA GLU A 237 9.81 -4.22 11.07
C GLU A 237 9.74 -2.78 11.54
N SER A 238 9.52 -2.56 12.83
CA SER A 238 9.39 -1.21 13.35
C SER A 238 9.66 -1.14 14.83
N GLN A 239 10.18 0.01 15.25
CA GLN A 239 10.28 0.40 16.65
C GLN A 239 9.44 1.67 16.84
N GLN A 240 8.37 1.55 17.61
CA GLN A 240 7.46 2.66 17.87
C GLN A 240 8.20 3.85 18.46
N GLY A 241 8.01 5.03 17.89
CA GLY A 241 8.66 6.27 18.27
C GLY A 241 10.02 6.53 17.62
N GLU A 242 10.58 5.57 16.85
CA GLU A 242 11.92 5.70 16.30
C GLU A 242 12.00 5.49 14.80
N TRP A 243 11.48 4.35 14.28
CA TRP A 243 11.62 4.01 12.87
C TRP A 243 10.63 2.94 12.40
N CYS A 244 10.47 2.86 11.09
CA CYS A 244 9.76 1.79 10.39
C CYS A 244 10.58 1.33 9.18
N GLN A 245 10.53 0.03 8.87
CA GLN A 245 11.18 -0.57 7.71
C GLN A 245 10.23 -1.56 7.04
N PHE A 246 10.01 -1.35 5.74
CA PHE A 246 9.35 -2.34 4.89
C PHE A 246 10.40 -3.09 4.09
N VAL A 247 10.26 -4.41 4.05
CA VAL A 247 11.21 -5.30 3.38
C VAL A 247 10.44 -6.21 2.45
N PHE A 248 10.87 -6.33 1.20
CA PHE A 248 10.29 -7.30 0.27
C PHE A 248 11.39 -8.05 -0.50
N THR A 249 11.06 -9.27 -0.93
CA THR A 249 11.98 -10.10 -1.73
C THR A 249 11.49 -10.24 -3.16
N LEU A 250 12.43 -10.45 -4.08
CA LEU A 250 12.17 -10.75 -5.49
C LEU A 250 13.10 -11.88 -5.95
N PRO A 251 12.64 -12.80 -6.82
CA PRO A 251 13.49 -13.84 -7.37
C PRO A 251 14.57 -13.26 -8.32
N THR A 252 15.72 -13.93 -8.39
CA THR A 252 16.82 -13.58 -9.32
C THR A 252 16.72 -14.29 -10.67
N CYS A 253 15.81 -15.26 -10.80
CA CYS A 253 15.61 -16.04 -12.02
C CYS A 253 14.13 -16.44 -12.15
N PRO A 254 13.67 -16.81 -13.34
CA PRO A 254 12.34 -17.39 -13.52
C PRO A 254 12.13 -18.58 -12.58
N PRO A 255 10.90 -18.81 -12.08
CA PRO A 255 10.59 -20.04 -11.36
C PRO A 255 10.89 -21.24 -12.26
N ASN A 256 11.49 -22.28 -11.69
CA ASN A 256 11.66 -23.54 -12.43
C ASN A 256 10.28 -24.05 -12.87
N PRO A 257 10.15 -24.50 -14.14
CA PRO A 257 8.89 -25.02 -14.68
C PRO A 257 8.39 -26.26 -13.92
#